data_f99c5fcfa87e659252c2bf93fd396f60
#
_entry.id   f99c5fcfa87e659252c2bf93fd396f60
#
_cell.length_a   1.000
_cell.length_b   1.000
_cell.length_c   1.000
_cell.angle_alpha   90.00
_cell.angle_beta   90.00
_cell.angle_gamma   90.00
#
_symmetry.space_group_name_H-M   'P 1'
#
loop_
_entity.id
_entity.type
_entity.pdbx_description
1 polymer ?
#
loop_
_entity_poly.entity_id
_entity_poly.type
_entity_poly.pdbx_seq_one_letter_code
_entity_poly.pdbx_strand_id
1 'polypeptide(L)'
;MTLNVKRITNTSILPTRATEGSVGYDLYADEDAVVRAGARGVISTGISVEVPKGTYGRIAPRSGLAVKSGIQVGAGVVDQDYTGELKVVLFNHGDSKFKIQKGFRIAQLVLERCETPEVREIQEISDTARGAGGFGSTDKAAAEAKACLLYTSPSPRDG
;
A
#
# COMPACT_ATOMS: atom_id res chain seq x y z
N MET A 1 -21.25 8.20 4.32
CA MET A 1 -19.83 8.36 4.73
C MET A 1 -19.17 9.36 3.80
N THR A 2 -18.38 10.25 4.34
CA THR A 2 -17.72 11.32 3.57
C THR A 2 -16.24 11.33 3.93
N LEU A 3 -15.40 11.53 2.94
CA LEU A 3 -13.99 11.78 3.17
C LEU A 3 -13.78 13.30 3.21
N ASN A 4 -13.59 13.85 4.38
CA ASN A 4 -13.35 15.27 4.57
C ASN A 4 -11.88 15.59 4.33
N VAL A 5 -11.62 16.60 3.53
CA VAL A 5 -10.25 16.96 3.12
C VAL A 5 -10.06 18.45 3.33
N LYS A 6 -8.93 18.80 3.93
CA LYS A 6 -8.53 20.19 4.09
C LYS A 6 -7.32 20.49 3.20
N ARG A 7 -7.40 21.56 2.45
CA ARG A 7 -6.22 22.08 1.74
C ARG A 7 -5.33 22.82 2.73
N ILE A 8 -4.08 22.44 2.78
CA ILE A 8 -3.07 23.14 3.58
C ILE A 8 -2.47 24.26 2.75
N THR A 9 -2.33 24.03 1.45
CA THR A 9 -1.82 25.04 0.51
C THR A 9 -2.91 25.38 -0.49
N ASN A 10 -2.79 26.52 -1.13
CA ASN A 10 -3.76 26.93 -2.16
C ASN A 10 -3.46 26.28 -3.53
N THR A 11 -2.35 25.56 -3.66
CA THR A 11 -1.96 24.86 -4.87
C THR A 11 -2.25 23.36 -4.82
N SER A 12 -2.64 22.84 -3.66
CA SER A 12 -2.96 21.43 -3.50
C SER A 12 -4.21 21.05 -4.30
N ILE A 13 -4.29 19.80 -4.68
CA ILE A 13 -5.40 19.25 -5.46
C ILE A 13 -6.12 18.23 -4.58
N LEU A 14 -7.44 18.32 -4.53
CA LEU A 14 -8.25 17.37 -3.78
C LEU A 14 -8.16 15.99 -4.41
N PRO A 15 -8.14 14.93 -3.61
CA PRO A 15 -8.10 13.56 -4.13
C PRO A 15 -9.32 13.27 -5.00
N THR A 16 -9.11 12.52 -6.07
CA THR A 16 -10.17 12.17 -7.00
C THR A 16 -10.15 10.69 -7.32
N ARG A 17 -11.32 10.11 -7.52
CA ARG A 17 -11.44 8.77 -8.07
C ARG A 17 -11.54 8.88 -9.59
N ALA A 18 -10.76 8.09 -10.31
CA ALA A 18 -10.73 8.15 -11.77
C ALA A 18 -12.07 7.71 -12.39
N THR A 19 -12.71 6.72 -11.81
CA THR A 19 -14.01 6.21 -12.21
C THR A 19 -14.87 5.98 -10.99
N GLU A 20 -16.17 5.82 -11.18
CA GLU A 20 -17.08 5.54 -10.07
C GLU A 20 -16.72 4.24 -9.35
N GLY A 21 -16.23 3.25 -10.07
CA GLY A 21 -15.83 1.97 -9.48
C GLY A 21 -14.40 1.94 -8.95
N SER A 22 -13.63 3.00 -9.09
CA SER A 22 -12.27 3.06 -8.54
C SER A 22 -12.32 3.11 -7.03
N VAL A 23 -11.54 2.26 -6.36
CA VAL A 23 -11.49 2.26 -4.90
C VAL A 23 -10.52 3.31 -4.37
N GLY A 24 -9.47 3.62 -5.12
CA GLY A 24 -8.45 4.56 -4.71
C GLY A 24 -8.76 5.98 -5.12
N TYR A 25 -8.43 6.90 -4.21
CA TYR A 25 -8.48 8.33 -4.47
C TYR A 25 -7.08 8.78 -4.86
N ASP A 26 -6.90 9.28 -6.07
CA ASP A 26 -5.58 9.73 -6.52
C ASP A 26 -5.06 10.86 -5.64
N LEU A 27 -3.80 10.75 -5.26
CA LEU A 27 -3.06 11.76 -4.51
C LEU A 27 -2.09 12.46 -5.45
N TYR A 28 -2.05 13.78 -5.35
CA TYR A 28 -1.30 14.64 -6.26
C TYR A 28 -0.13 15.28 -5.53
N ALA A 29 1.01 15.31 -6.18
CA ALA A 29 2.17 16.02 -5.64
C ALA A 29 1.88 17.52 -5.59
N ASP A 30 2.26 18.15 -4.49
CA ASP A 30 2.16 19.61 -4.36
C ASP A 30 3.54 20.26 -4.42
N GLU A 31 4.48 19.58 -5.02
CA GLU A 31 5.85 20.08 -5.21
C GLU A 31 6.50 19.35 -6.38
N ASP A 32 7.52 19.97 -6.94
CA ASP A 32 8.40 19.32 -7.88
C ASP A 32 9.43 18.52 -7.09
N ALA A 33 9.78 17.33 -7.54
CA ALA A 33 10.74 16.48 -6.85
C ALA A 33 11.39 15.51 -7.85
N VAL A 34 12.51 14.94 -7.42
CA VAL A 34 13.20 13.88 -8.15
C VAL A 34 13.57 12.80 -7.15
N VAL A 35 13.19 11.57 -7.45
CA VAL A 35 13.60 10.40 -6.68
C VAL A 35 14.60 9.62 -7.52
N ARG A 36 15.84 9.59 -7.09
CA ARG A 36 16.90 8.91 -7.83
C ARG A 36 16.69 7.41 -7.81
N ALA A 37 17.22 6.72 -8.82
CA ALA A 37 17.19 5.27 -8.87
C ALA A 37 17.80 4.67 -7.60
N GLY A 38 17.11 3.71 -7.01
CA GLY A 38 17.54 3.06 -5.77
C GLY A 38 17.32 3.89 -4.50
N ALA A 39 16.78 5.09 -4.62
CA ALA A 39 16.56 5.99 -3.48
C ALA A 39 15.08 6.09 -3.12
N ARG A 40 14.77 6.85 -2.09
CA ARG A 40 13.41 7.18 -1.68
C ARG A 40 13.29 8.68 -1.49
N GLY A 41 12.06 9.16 -1.61
CA GLY A 41 11.75 10.56 -1.35
C GLY A 41 10.41 10.67 -0.63
N VAL A 42 10.23 11.76 0.10
CA VAL A 42 8.98 12.07 0.79
C VAL A 42 8.36 13.25 0.05
N ILE A 43 7.17 13.03 -0.51
CA ILE A 43 6.53 14.01 -1.38
C ILE A 43 5.32 14.59 -0.67
N SER A 44 5.24 15.92 -0.62
CA SER A 44 4.11 16.63 -0.04
C SER A 44 2.90 16.61 -0.96
N THR A 45 1.71 16.43 -0.40
CA THR A 45 0.44 16.52 -1.13
C THR A 45 -0.30 17.82 -0.84
N GLY A 46 0.07 18.54 0.20
CA GLY A 46 -0.57 19.80 0.58
C GLY A 46 -1.98 19.63 1.13
N ILE A 47 -2.37 18.43 1.53
CA ILE A 47 -3.71 18.18 2.09
C ILE A 47 -3.61 17.39 3.39
N SER A 48 -4.63 17.55 4.22
CA SER A 48 -4.89 16.64 5.34
C SER A 48 -6.29 16.09 5.20
N VAL A 49 -6.53 14.93 5.79
CA VAL A 49 -7.82 14.25 5.68
C VAL A 49 -8.32 13.84 7.06
N GLU A 50 -9.63 13.72 7.18
CA GLU A 50 -10.25 13.06 8.32
C GLU A 50 -10.62 11.65 7.88
N VAL A 51 -9.86 10.67 8.36
CA VAL A 51 -10.13 9.27 8.04
C VAL A 51 -11.43 8.85 8.73
N PRO A 52 -12.42 8.33 8.00
CA PRO A 52 -13.70 7.96 8.59
C PRO A 52 -13.57 6.87 9.65
N LYS A 53 -14.43 6.93 10.67
CA LYS A 53 -14.45 5.92 11.74
C LYS A 53 -14.70 4.54 11.16
N GLY A 54 -14.01 3.55 11.73
CA GLY A 54 -14.12 2.17 11.27
C GLY A 54 -13.23 1.85 10.07
N THR A 55 -12.43 2.82 9.64
CA THR A 55 -11.48 2.62 8.55
C THR A 55 -10.11 3.15 8.95
N TYR A 56 -9.11 2.79 8.17
CA TYR A 56 -7.84 3.49 8.13
C TYR A 56 -7.53 3.85 6.68
N GLY A 57 -6.66 4.83 6.49
CA GLY A 57 -6.22 5.18 5.16
C GLY A 57 -4.96 4.41 4.80
N ARG A 58 -4.97 3.75 3.64
CA ARG A 58 -3.77 3.12 3.10
C ARG A 58 -3.33 3.87 1.86
N ILE A 59 -2.13 4.42 1.90
CA ILE A 59 -1.52 5.01 0.72
C ILE A 59 -0.87 3.89 -0.07
N ALA A 60 -1.35 3.68 -1.28
CA ALA A 60 -0.93 2.58 -2.14
C ALA A 60 -0.28 3.12 -3.41
N PRO A 61 0.57 2.33 -4.07
CA PRO A 61 1.17 2.76 -5.33
C PRO A 61 0.13 2.76 -6.45
N ARG A 62 0.42 3.51 -7.49
CA ARG A 62 -0.34 3.46 -8.73
C ARG A 62 0.26 2.36 -9.61
N SER A 63 -0.61 1.50 -10.16
CA SER A 63 -0.16 0.34 -10.93
C SER A 63 0.73 0.71 -12.12
N GLY A 64 0.40 1.77 -12.83
CA GLY A 64 1.20 2.21 -13.97
C GLY A 64 2.60 2.66 -13.58
N LEU A 65 2.73 3.38 -12.48
CA LEU A 65 4.05 3.81 -12.00
C LEU A 65 4.85 2.63 -11.46
N ALA A 66 4.19 1.68 -10.83
CA ALA A 66 4.85 0.46 -10.33
C ALA A 66 5.44 -0.35 -11.49
N VAL A 67 4.64 -0.60 -12.52
CA VAL A 67 5.06 -1.43 -13.65
C VAL A 67 6.09 -0.73 -14.53
N LYS A 68 5.84 0.53 -14.87
CA LYS A 68 6.68 1.25 -15.84
C LYS A 68 7.94 1.85 -15.24
N SER A 69 7.88 2.27 -14.00
CA SER A 69 8.96 3.04 -13.38
C SER A 69 9.50 2.44 -12.09
N GLY A 70 8.94 1.32 -11.64
CA GLY A 70 9.39 0.67 -10.42
C GLY A 70 9.12 1.47 -9.14
N ILE A 71 8.06 2.27 -9.14
CA ILE A 71 7.74 3.13 -7.99
C ILE A 71 6.88 2.37 -6.99
N GLN A 72 7.31 2.38 -5.75
CA GLN A 72 6.62 1.74 -4.63
C GLN A 72 6.40 2.75 -3.52
N VAL A 73 5.34 2.56 -2.75
CA VAL A 73 5.02 3.40 -1.60
C VAL A 73 5.51 2.71 -0.33
N GLY A 74 6.28 3.45 0.45
CA GLY A 74 6.68 3.03 1.79
C GLY A 74 5.77 3.61 2.84
N ALA A 75 5.79 3.03 4.06
CA ALA A 75 4.89 3.42 5.13
C ALA A 75 3.44 3.22 4.66
N GLY A 76 2.65 4.27 4.68
CA GLY A 76 1.35 4.25 4.00
C GLY A 76 0.14 4.08 4.90
N VAL A 77 0.30 3.83 6.18
CA VAL A 77 -0.83 3.75 7.10
C VAL A 77 -1.16 5.14 7.62
N VAL A 78 -2.40 5.55 7.40
CA VAL A 78 -2.93 6.83 7.90
C VAL A 78 -3.99 6.52 8.94
N ASP A 79 -3.68 6.82 10.18
CA ASP A 79 -4.55 6.55 11.32
C ASP A 79 -5.74 7.51 11.38
N GLN A 80 -6.81 7.10 12.05
CA GLN A 80 -8.00 7.93 12.21
C GLN A 80 -7.72 9.26 12.91
N ASP A 81 -6.77 9.25 13.81
CA ASP A 81 -6.43 10.44 14.59
C ASP A 81 -5.27 11.23 14.01
N TYR A 82 -4.75 10.85 12.86
CA TYR A 82 -3.72 11.64 12.20
C TYR A 82 -4.35 12.80 11.45
N THR A 83 -4.00 14.01 11.84
CA THR A 83 -4.54 15.24 11.27
C THR A 83 -3.50 16.08 10.54
N GLY A 84 -2.29 15.58 10.42
CA GLY A 84 -1.22 16.27 9.71
C GLY A 84 -1.34 16.14 8.19
N GLU A 85 -0.40 16.72 7.52
CA GLU A 85 -0.33 16.64 6.07
C GLU A 85 -0.08 15.20 5.62
N LEU A 86 -0.78 14.78 4.56
CA LEU A 86 -0.47 13.52 3.90
C LEU A 86 0.81 13.70 3.09
N LYS A 87 1.81 12.91 3.44
CA LYS A 87 3.06 12.84 2.69
C LYS A 87 3.24 11.43 2.18
N VAL A 88 3.71 11.32 0.96
CA VAL A 88 3.88 10.03 0.30
C VAL A 88 5.35 9.68 0.24
N VAL A 89 5.71 8.53 0.81
CA VAL A 89 7.07 8.02 0.72
C VAL A 89 7.16 7.16 -0.53
N LEU A 90 7.97 7.58 -1.49
CA LEU A 90 8.16 6.85 -2.73
C LEU A 90 9.54 6.22 -2.78
N PHE A 91 9.59 4.93 -3.04
CA PHE A 91 10.82 4.20 -3.33
C PHE A 91 10.92 4.04 -4.83
N ASN A 92 12.09 4.28 -5.37
CA ASN A 92 12.35 4.10 -6.79
C ASN A 92 13.23 2.86 -6.99
N HIS A 93 12.59 1.76 -7.37
CA HIS A 93 13.27 0.49 -7.66
C HIS A 93 13.64 0.37 -9.14
N GLY A 94 13.42 1.40 -9.92
CA GLY A 94 13.79 1.43 -11.34
C GLY A 94 15.25 1.77 -11.55
N ASP A 95 15.62 1.81 -12.81
CA ASP A 95 17.00 2.09 -13.23
C ASP A 95 17.27 3.56 -13.50
N SER A 96 16.24 4.36 -13.59
CA SER A 96 16.33 5.78 -13.93
C SER A 96 15.72 6.63 -12.84
N LYS A 97 16.16 7.87 -12.73
CA LYS A 97 15.54 8.82 -11.82
C LYS A 97 14.08 9.04 -12.19
N PHE A 98 13.25 9.24 -11.20
CA PHE A 98 11.83 9.49 -11.37
C PHE A 98 11.56 10.96 -11.09
N LYS A 99 11.14 11.69 -12.13
CA LYS A 99 10.83 13.12 -12.02
C LYS A 99 9.36 13.30 -11.70
N ILE A 100 9.08 14.13 -10.71
CA ILE A 100 7.73 14.46 -10.29
C ILE A 100 7.54 15.94 -10.51
N GLN A 101 6.48 16.30 -11.22
CA GLN A 101 6.05 17.68 -11.36
C GLN A 101 4.85 17.91 -10.46
N LYS A 102 4.77 19.11 -9.90
CA LYS A 102 3.62 19.52 -9.12
C LYS A 102 2.33 19.25 -9.90
N GLY A 103 1.34 18.65 -9.25
CA GLY A 103 0.10 18.23 -9.88
C GLY A 103 0.13 16.80 -10.44
N PHE A 104 1.26 16.13 -10.34
CA PHE A 104 1.39 14.75 -10.80
C PHE A 104 0.68 13.80 -9.85
N ARG A 105 0.02 12.78 -10.38
CA ARG A 105 -0.60 11.74 -9.56
C ARG A 105 0.47 10.75 -9.15
N ILE A 106 0.78 10.68 -7.87
CA ILE A 106 1.93 9.91 -7.38
C ILE A 106 1.55 8.65 -6.61
N ALA A 107 0.33 8.58 -6.12
CA ALA A 107 -0.15 7.47 -5.29
C ALA A 107 -1.66 7.49 -5.25
N GLN A 108 -2.24 6.60 -4.47
CA GLN A 108 -3.68 6.61 -4.22
C GLN A 108 -3.95 6.31 -2.76
N LEU A 109 -5.02 6.88 -2.24
CA LEU A 109 -5.50 6.63 -0.89
C LEU A 109 -6.68 5.68 -0.95
N VAL A 110 -6.60 4.57 -0.25
CA VAL A 110 -7.67 3.60 -0.12
C VAL A 110 -8.16 3.60 1.32
N LEU A 111 -9.48 3.64 1.52
CA LEU A 111 -10.05 3.52 2.86
C LEU A 111 -10.41 2.06 3.08
N GLU A 112 -9.74 1.43 4.03
CA GLU A 112 -9.94 0.02 4.34
C GLU A 112 -10.60 -0.12 5.70
N ARG A 113 -11.59 -0.99 5.80
CA ARG A 113 -12.22 -1.29 7.09
C ARG A 113 -11.22 -1.98 7.99
N CYS A 114 -11.24 -1.65 9.26
CA CYS A 114 -10.32 -2.23 10.22
C CYS A 114 -10.94 -2.27 11.61
N GLU A 115 -10.40 -3.17 12.42
CA GLU A 115 -10.77 -3.32 13.81
C GLU A 115 -9.58 -2.92 14.67
N THR A 116 -9.86 -2.28 15.79
CA THR A 116 -8.83 -1.88 16.76
C THR A 116 -9.21 -2.37 18.15
N PRO A 117 -9.30 -3.68 18.36
CA PRO A 117 -9.68 -4.21 19.67
C PRO A 117 -8.59 -4.00 20.69
N GLU A 118 -8.96 -4.11 21.97
CA GLU A 118 -8.01 -4.06 23.04
C GLU A 118 -7.11 -5.30 23.02
N VAL A 119 -5.87 -5.12 23.41
CA VAL A 119 -4.89 -6.21 23.50
C VAL A 119 -5.09 -6.88 24.87
N ARG A 120 -5.22 -8.21 24.86
CA ARG A 120 -5.28 -9.00 26.08
C ARG A 120 -4.28 -10.13 26.00
N GLU A 121 -3.46 -10.27 27.01
CA GLU A 121 -2.55 -11.39 27.09
C GLU A 121 -3.30 -12.67 27.41
N ILE A 122 -3.02 -13.76 26.71
CA ILE A 122 -3.55 -15.09 26.98
C ILE A 122 -2.39 -16.06 27.09
N GLN A 123 -2.60 -17.18 27.76
CA GLN A 123 -1.53 -18.16 27.98
C GLN A 123 -1.42 -19.13 26.82
N GLU A 124 -2.52 -19.44 26.15
CA GLU A 124 -2.54 -20.39 25.07
C GLU A 124 -3.42 -19.89 23.94
N ILE A 125 -2.99 -20.15 22.69
CA ILE A 125 -3.76 -19.88 21.49
C ILE A 125 -4.42 -21.16 21.04
N SER A 126 -5.69 -21.07 20.65
CA SER A 126 -6.46 -22.22 20.18
C SER A 126 -5.81 -22.90 18.99
N ASP A 127 -5.89 -24.23 18.96
CA ASP A 127 -5.35 -25.00 17.85
C ASP A 127 -6.10 -24.73 16.56
N THR A 128 -5.38 -24.73 15.47
CA THR A 128 -5.95 -24.65 14.13
C THR A 128 -5.31 -25.69 13.23
N ALA A 129 -5.96 -25.99 12.11
CA ALA A 129 -5.41 -26.97 11.16
C ALA A 129 -4.06 -26.52 10.61
N ARG A 130 -3.85 -25.20 10.45
CA ARG A 130 -2.58 -24.69 9.95
C ARG A 130 -1.49 -24.65 11.02
N GLY A 131 -1.87 -24.37 12.27
CA GLY A 131 -0.91 -24.24 13.37
C GLY A 131 0.11 -23.15 13.09
N ALA A 132 1.37 -23.45 13.37
CA ALA A 132 2.47 -22.49 13.21
C ALA A 132 3.03 -22.41 11.80
N GLY A 133 2.43 -23.07 10.82
CA GLY A 133 2.93 -23.08 9.45
C GLY A 133 2.87 -21.73 8.78
N GLY A 134 3.97 -21.30 8.20
CA GLY A 134 4.06 -20.03 7.47
C GLY A 134 5.18 -20.13 6.44
N PHE A 135 5.42 -19.02 5.75
CA PHE A 135 6.52 -18.91 4.79
C PHE A 135 6.59 -20.06 3.79
N GLY A 136 5.47 -20.32 3.12
CA GLY A 136 5.41 -21.34 2.07
C GLY A 136 5.00 -22.71 2.57
N SER A 137 4.61 -22.86 3.84
CA SER A 137 4.20 -24.16 4.36
C SER A 137 3.00 -24.73 3.62
N THR A 138 2.06 -23.91 3.16
CA THR A 138 0.90 -24.38 2.40
C THR A 138 1.29 -24.84 1.00
N ASP A 139 2.24 -24.19 0.38
CA ASP A 139 2.77 -24.61 -0.92
C ASP A 139 3.54 -25.93 -0.78
N LYS A 140 4.31 -26.08 0.28
CA LYS A 140 5.05 -27.30 0.56
C LYS A 140 4.08 -28.47 0.77
N ALA A 141 3.06 -28.28 1.58
CA ALA A 141 2.06 -29.30 1.83
C ALA A 141 1.32 -29.69 0.53
N ALA A 142 0.98 -28.73 -0.30
CA ALA A 142 0.34 -29.00 -1.59
C ALA A 142 1.26 -29.77 -2.52
N ALA A 143 2.54 -29.43 -2.56
CA ALA A 143 3.52 -30.13 -3.38
C ALA A 143 3.72 -31.57 -2.91
N GLU A 144 3.80 -31.81 -1.61
CA GLU A 144 3.91 -33.13 -1.03
C GLU A 144 2.69 -33.98 -1.34
N ALA A 145 1.49 -33.42 -1.20
CA ALA A 145 0.26 -34.12 -1.53
C ALA A 145 0.22 -34.50 -2.99
N LYS A 146 0.62 -33.61 -3.88
CA LYS A 146 0.69 -33.88 -5.30
C LYS A 146 1.69 -34.97 -5.63
N ALA A 147 2.84 -34.94 -5.00
CA ALA A 147 3.85 -35.96 -5.20
C ALA A 147 3.39 -37.34 -4.73
N CYS A 148 2.59 -37.41 -3.66
CA CYS A 148 2.03 -38.66 -3.20
C CYS A 148 0.97 -39.22 -4.14
N LEU A 149 0.15 -38.34 -4.73
CA LEU A 149 -0.94 -38.78 -5.58
C LEU A 149 -0.48 -39.10 -6.99
N LEU A 150 0.48 -38.35 -7.51
CA LEU A 150 0.92 -38.52 -8.87
C LEU A 150 2.41 -38.61 -8.85
N TYR A 151 2.96 -39.74 -9.16
CA TYR A 151 4.36 -39.78 -9.35
C TYR A 151 4.71 -38.93 -10.55
N THR A 152 5.47 -37.88 -10.37
CA THR A 152 5.82 -37.01 -11.45
C THR A 152 7.33 -36.77 -11.40
N SER A 153 7.87 -36.42 -12.54
CA SER A 153 9.24 -35.99 -12.54
C SER A 153 9.37 -34.67 -11.82
N PRO A 154 10.52 -34.41 -11.21
CA PRO A 154 10.74 -33.16 -10.53
C PRO A 154 10.61 -31.99 -11.46
N SER A 155 10.08 -30.91 -10.95
CA SER A 155 10.03 -29.68 -11.71
C SER A 155 11.43 -29.11 -11.82
N PRO A 156 11.81 -28.67 -12.98
CA PRO A 156 13.10 -28.06 -13.12
C PRO A 156 13.21 -26.67 -12.53
N ARG A 157 12.07 -26.08 -12.11
CA ARG A 157 12.09 -24.80 -11.74
C ARG A 157 12.19 -24.63 -10.41
N ASP A 158 12.77 -23.88 -9.87
CA ASP A 158 12.92 -23.66 -8.67
C ASP A 158 12.34 -22.50 -8.28
N GLY A 159 11.81 -21.89 -8.69
CA GLY A 159 10.96 -20.81 -8.33
C GLY A 159 11.42 -19.77 -7.41
#